data_50eaae88e395765211d980babe7726df
#
_entry.id   50eaae88e395765211d980babe7726df
#
_cell.length_a   1.000
_cell.length_b   1.000
_cell.length_c   1.000
_cell.angle_alpha   90.00
_cell.angle_beta   90.00
_cell.angle_gamma   90.00
#
_symmetry.space_group_name_H-M   'P 1'
#
loop_
_entity.id
_entity.type
_entity.pdbx_description
1 polymer ?
#
loop_
_entity_poly.entity_id
_entity_poly.type
_entity_poly.pdbx_seq_one_letter_code
_entity_poly.pdbx_strand_id
1 'polypeptide(L)'
;METLATEAGVSTALIYYHFKDRAGTLRHTLEFISDRADRYTGDGGGEGGGGSTLGPRDARQELEQSLLLEFQELPEVRENSIAWGELRASAIFEPELRGDLARATLTWIHDVADLLGRVRPTAPAPALTASAERLTGLLEGLSTRWLSGALPLSHAHALVREAVALEIEHLSH
;
A
#
# COMPACT_ATOMS: atom_id res chain seq x y z
N MET A 1 -5.81 -22.21 -7.10
CA MET A 1 -5.17 -22.52 -8.39
C MET A 1 -6.20 -22.88 -9.47
N GLU A 2 -7.21 -23.73 -9.19
CA GLU A 2 -8.27 -24.06 -10.16
C GLU A 2 -9.06 -22.82 -10.63
N THR A 3 -9.40 -21.92 -9.72
CA THR A 3 -10.12 -20.68 -10.04
C THR A 3 -9.30 -19.77 -10.97
N LEU A 4 -8.00 -19.60 -10.68
CA LEU A 4 -7.05 -18.86 -11.53
C LEU A 4 -6.92 -19.46 -12.94
N ALA A 5 -6.82 -20.80 -13.01
CA ALA A 5 -6.76 -21.50 -14.28
C ALA A 5 -8.04 -21.29 -15.12
N THR A 6 -9.20 -21.30 -14.46
CA THR A 6 -10.50 -21.11 -15.12
C THR A 6 -10.65 -19.69 -15.66
N GLU A 7 -10.30 -18.67 -14.89
CA GLU A 7 -10.36 -17.26 -15.32
C GLU A 7 -9.36 -16.93 -16.43
N ALA A 8 -8.14 -17.50 -16.35
CA ALA A 8 -7.13 -17.32 -17.38
C ALA A 8 -7.35 -18.19 -18.64
N GLY A 9 -8.35 -19.08 -18.63
CA GLY A 9 -8.62 -20.00 -19.75
C GLY A 9 -7.49 -21.01 -20.03
N VAL A 10 -6.67 -21.33 -19.02
CA VAL A 10 -5.52 -22.24 -19.12
C VAL A 10 -5.67 -23.41 -18.14
N SER A 11 -4.94 -24.50 -18.37
CA SER A 11 -4.97 -25.62 -17.44
C SER A 11 -4.20 -25.33 -16.16
N THR A 12 -4.64 -25.87 -15.04
CA THR A 12 -3.91 -25.80 -13.75
C THR A 12 -2.47 -26.31 -13.90
N ALA A 13 -2.25 -27.35 -14.72
CA ALA A 13 -0.93 -27.88 -15.03
C ALA A 13 -0.02 -26.83 -15.71
N LEU A 14 -0.58 -26.00 -16.59
CA LEU A 14 0.18 -24.94 -17.26
C LEU A 14 0.59 -23.84 -16.29
N ILE A 15 -0.27 -23.50 -15.35
CA ILE A 15 0.07 -22.54 -14.26
C ILE A 15 1.22 -23.10 -13.43
N TYR A 16 1.16 -24.36 -12.97
CA TYR A 16 2.25 -24.98 -12.22
C TYR A 16 3.54 -25.10 -13.04
N TYR A 17 3.44 -25.35 -14.34
CA TYR A 17 4.61 -25.42 -15.21
C TYR A 17 5.33 -24.07 -15.31
N HIS A 18 4.60 -22.96 -15.44
CA HIS A 18 5.19 -21.62 -15.56
C HIS A 18 5.67 -21.04 -14.23
N PHE A 19 4.95 -21.29 -13.15
CA PHE A 19 5.24 -20.70 -11.83
C PHE A 19 5.88 -21.69 -10.85
N LYS A 20 6.14 -22.91 -11.28
CA LYS A 20 6.77 -24.03 -10.58
C LYS A 20 6.02 -24.50 -9.32
N ASP A 21 5.44 -23.55 -8.54
CA ASP A 21 4.68 -23.83 -7.33
C ASP A 21 3.77 -22.63 -7.00
N ARG A 22 2.99 -22.76 -5.91
CA ARG A 22 2.10 -21.71 -5.43
C ARG A 22 2.87 -20.45 -4.99
N ALA A 23 4.02 -20.63 -4.34
CA ALA A 23 4.86 -19.52 -3.89
C ALA A 23 5.41 -18.72 -5.08
N GLY A 24 5.84 -19.40 -6.16
CA GLY A 24 6.25 -18.75 -7.42
C GLY A 24 5.12 -17.93 -8.05
N THR A 25 3.90 -18.46 -8.07
CA THR A 25 2.72 -17.73 -8.57
C THR A 25 2.47 -16.47 -7.73
N LEU A 26 2.48 -16.60 -6.41
CA LEU A 26 2.25 -15.47 -5.49
C LEU A 26 3.37 -14.42 -5.60
N ARG A 27 4.63 -14.83 -5.82
CA ARG A 27 5.75 -13.90 -6.01
C ARG A 27 5.58 -13.08 -7.30
N HIS A 28 5.24 -13.69 -8.42
CA HIS A 28 4.93 -12.97 -9.66
C HIS A 28 3.70 -12.08 -9.54
N THR A 29 2.70 -12.50 -8.76
CA THR A 29 1.56 -11.67 -8.41
C THR A 29 1.98 -10.44 -7.61
N LEU A 30 2.90 -10.59 -6.66
CA LEU A 30 3.45 -9.47 -5.88
C LEU A 30 4.17 -8.45 -6.77
N GLU A 31 5.03 -8.90 -7.68
CA GLU A 31 5.70 -8.02 -8.65
C GLU A 31 4.68 -7.25 -9.50
N PHE A 32 3.69 -7.95 -10.05
CA PHE A 32 2.63 -7.32 -10.84
C PHE A 32 1.78 -6.32 -10.04
N ILE A 33 1.46 -6.63 -8.77
CA ILE A 33 0.69 -5.77 -7.88
C ILE A 33 1.50 -4.53 -7.52
N SER A 34 2.79 -4.66 -7.21
CA SER A 34 3.69 -3.54 -6.90
C SER A 34 3.79 -2.59 -8.09
N ASP A 35 4.07 -3.09 -9.29
CA ASP A 35 4.12 -2.31 -10.52
C ASP A 35 2.79 -1.60 -10.85
N ARG A 36 1.68 -2.21 -10.43
CA ARG A 36 0.36 -1.64 -10.64
C ARG A 36 0.07 -0.55 -9.61
N ALA A 37 0.43 -0.73 -8.34
CA ALA A 37 0.31 0.27 -7.29
C ALA A 37 1.12 1.53 -7.65
N ASP A 38 2.37 1.38 -8.12
CA ASP A 38 3.23 2.48 -8.55
C ASP A 38 2.60 3.30 -9.68
N ARG A 39 1.86 2.68 -10.59
CA ARG A 39 1.14 3.38 -11.66
C ARG A 39 -0.02 4.22 -11.15
N TYR A 40 -0.75 3.78 -10.12
CA TYR A 40 -1.86 4.56 -9.54
C TYR A 40 -1.37 5.70 -8.64
N THR A 41 -0.22 5.54 -8.00
CA THR A 41 0.38 6.58 -7.14
C THR A 41 1.28 7.54 -7.93
N GLY A 42 1.88 7.08 -9.06
CA GLY A 42 2.79 7.87 -9.89
C GLY A 42 2.12 8.75 -10.94
N ASP A 43 0.93 8.41 -11.42
CA ASP A 43 0.24 9.12 -12.51
C ASP A 43 -0.50 10.40 -12.05
N GLY A 44 -0.46 10.73 -10.74
CA GLY A 44 -0.93 12.01 -10.19
C GLY A 44 0.10 13.16 -10.31
N GLY A 45 1.32 12.85 -10.75
CA GLY A 45 2.40 13.82 -10.99
C GLY A 45 2.50 14.18 -12.47
N GLY A 46 1.68 15.14 -12.92
CA GLY A 46 1.80 15.72 -14.26
C GLY A 46 3.22 16.19 -14.54
N GLU A 47 3.68 15.97 -15.78
CA GLU A 47 4.94 16.47 -16.36
C GLU A 47 5.16 17.94 -16.00
N GLY A 48 6.10 18.20 -15.11
CA GLY A 48 6.50 19.53 -14.70
C GLY A 48 7.79 19.46 -13.92
N GLY A 49 8.92 19.26 -14.62
CA GLY A 49 10.25 19.42 -14.06
C GLY A 49 10.45 20.86 -13.57
N GLY A 50 10.33 21.05 -12.28
CA GLY A 50 10.66 22.26 -11.57
C GLY A 50 10.61 21.92 -10.09
N GLY A 51 11.75 21.97 -9.40
CA GLY A 51 11.85 21.78 -7.96
C GLY A 51 11.01 22.82 -7.22
N SER A 52 9.70 22.57 -7.13
CA SER A 52 8.79 23.36 -6.31
C SER A 52 8.92 22.87 -4.89
N THR A 53 9.51 23.66 -4.01
CA THR A 53 9.42 23.49 -2.56
C THR A 53 7.97 23.73 -2.16
N LEU A 54 7.17 22.66 -2.20
CA LEU A 54 5.80 22.67 -1.69
C LEU A 54 5.84 23.12 -0.23
N GLY A 55 4.96 24.07 0.11
CA GLY A 55 4.80 24.49 1.51
C GLY A 55 4.27 23.36 2.38
N PRO A 56 4.47 23.39 3.71
CA PRO A 56 4.06 22.32 4.64
C PRO A 56 2.57 21.94 4.56
N ARG A 57 1.70 22.87 4.15
CA ARG A 57 0.26 22.60 3.94
C ARG A 57 0.02 21.75 2.71
N ASP A 58 0.76 22.02 1.62
CA ASP A 58 0.65 21.29 0.37
C ASP A 58 1.23 19.87 0.55
N ALA A 59 2.36 19.75 1.28
CA ALA A 59 2.95 18.45 1.62
C ALA A 59 2.02 17.59 2.48
N ARG A 60 1.29 18.19 3.44
CA ARG A 60 0.28 17.47 4.22
C ARG A 60 -0.86 16.97 3.33
N GLN A 61 -1.35 17.82 2.44
CA GLN A 61 -2.43 17.43 1.53
C GLN A 61 -1.98 16.29 0.60
N GLU A 62 -0.74 16.35 0.10
CA GLU A 62 -0.14 15.29 -0.71
C GLU A 62 -0.08 13.96 0.07
N LEU A 63 0.40 13.97 1.32
CA LEU A 63 0.42 12.80 2.19
C LEU A 63 -1.00 12.21 2.38
N GLU A 64 -1.98 13.06 2.74
CA GLU A 64 -3.37 12.60 2.92
C GLU A 64 -3.93 12.01 1.63
N GLN A 65 -3.72 12.65 0.48
CA GLN A 65 -4.18 12.15 -0.81
C GLN A 65 -3.52 10.82 -1.17
N SER A 66 -2.20 10.71 -1.03
CA SER A 66 -1.48 9.47 -1.32
C SER A 66 -2.03 8.29 -0.51
N LEU A 67 -2.26 8.46 0.79
CA LEU A 67 -2.81 7.39 1.62
C LEU A 67 -4.27 7.07 1.30
N LEU A 68 -5.07 8.07 0.88
CA LEU A 68 -6.47 7.87 0.50
C LEU A 68 -6.64 7.19 -0.87
N LEU A 69 -5.62 7.19 -1.73
CA LEU A 69 -5.64 6.45 -3.00
C LEU A 69 -5.79 4.94 -2.78
N GLU A 70 -5.37 4.42 -1.63
CA GLU A 70 -5.56 3.02 -1.24
C GLU A 70 -7.03 2.64 -0.97
N PHE A 71 -7.91 3.63 -0.84
CA PHE A 71 -9.32 3.48 -0.47
C PHE A 71 -10.23 4.11 -1.52
N GLN A 72 -10.51 3.38 -2.59
CA GLN A 72 -11.39 3.83 -3.68
C GLN A 72 -12.33 2.69 -4.13
N GLU A 73 -13.57 3.05 -4.48
CA GLU A 73 -14.56 2.11 -5.04
C GLU A 73 -14.27 1.76 -6.52
N LEU A 74 -13.03 1.98 -6.97
CA LEU A 74 -12.58 1.55 -8.29
C LEU A 74 -12.27 0.05 -8.26
N PRO A 75 -12.76 -0.74 -9.25
CA PRO A 75 -12.50 -2.18 -9.30
C PRO A 75 -11.00 -2.52 -9.18
N GLU A 76 -10.16 -1.76 -9.87
CA GLU A 76 -8.71 -1.96 -9.90
C GLU A 76 -8.06 -1.77 -8.52
N VAL A 77 -8.49 -0.75 -7.77
CA VAL A 77 -7.99 -0.49 -6.41
C VAL A 77 -8.44 -1.59 -5.45
N ARG A 78 -9.71 -2.00 -5.55
CA ARG A 78 -10.25 -3.08 -4.72
C ARG A 78 -9.53 -4.41 -4.98
N GLU A 79 -9.35 -4.78 -6.24
CA GLU A 79 -8.63 -5.99 -6.63
C GLU A 79 -7.19 -5.99 -6.12
N ASN A 80 -6.48 -4.86 -6.26
CA ASN A 80 -5.14 -4.67 -5.74
C ASN A 80 -5.09 -4.86 -4.21
N SER A 81 -5.98 -4.20 -3.49
CA SER A 81 -6.05 -4.29 -2.02
C SER A 81 -6.42 -5.69 -1.54
N ILE A 82 -7.31 -6.42 -2.25
CA ILE A 82 -7.63 -7.83 -1.97
C ILE A 82 -6.39 -8.69 -2.15
N ALA A 83 -5.67 -8.54 -3.27
CA ALA A 83 -4.48 -9.33 -3.56
C ALA A 83 -3.37 -9.12 -2.51
N TRP A 84 -3.15 -7.87 -2.05
CA TRP A 84 -2.24 -7.59 -0.94
C TRP A 84 -2.68 -8.25 0.38
N GLY A 85 -3.99 -8.22 0.68
CA GLY A 85 -4.56 -8.90 1.85
C GLY A 85 -4.34 -10.41 1.83
N GLU A 86 -4.60 -11.05 0.69
CA GLU A 86 -4.36 -12.49 0.48
C GLU A 86 -2.88 -12.85 0.61
N LEU A 87 -1.99 -12.02 0.04
CA LEU A 87 -0.55 -12.23 0.13
C LEU A 87 -0.06 -12.18 1.58
N ARG A 88 -0.49 -11.18 2.37
CA ARG A 88 -0.15 -11.08 3.79
C ARG A 88 -0.65 -12.30 4.58
N ALA A 89 -1.89 -12.72 4.34
CA ALA A 89 -2.45 -13.90 4.96
C ALA A 89 -1.69 -15.17 4.59
N SER A 90 -1.31 -15.33 3.32
CA SER A 90 -0.53 -16.48 2.83
C SER A 90 0.87 -16.52 3.43
N ALA A 91 1.55 -15.39 3.59
CA ALA A 91 2.90 -15.31 4.16
C ALA A 91 2.98 -15.77 5.63
N ILE A 92 1.86 -15.83 6.36
CA ILE A 92 1.79 -16.40 7.69
C ILE A 92 2.15 -17.90 7.64
N PHE A 93 1.67 -18.60 6.61
CA PHE A 93 1.80 -20.05 6.44
C PHE A 93 2.89 -20.45 5.45
N GLU A 94 3.32 -19.55 4.58
CA GLU A 94 4.29 -19.76 3.50
C GLU A 94 5.56 -18.92 3.74
N PRO A 95 6.58 -19.45 4.43
CA PRO A 95 7.78 -18.68 4.80
C PRO A 95 8.55 -18.08 3.63
N GLU A 96 8.47 -18.70 2.45
CA GLU A 96 9.14 -18.23 1.24
C GLU A 96 8.64 -16.86 0.76
N LEU A 97 7.40 -16.47 1.10
CA LEU A 97 6.81 -15.17 0.74
C LEU A 97 7.24 -14.03 1.66
N ARG A 98 7.74 -14.37 2.87
CA ARG A 98 8.01 -13.37 3.92
C ARG A 98 9.08 -12.35 3.50
N GLY A 99 10.12 -12.81 2.81
CA GLY A 99 11.21 -11.93 2.38
C GLY A 99 10.76 -10.87 1.36
N ASP A 100 9.97 -11.28 0.39
CA ASP A 100 9.44 -10.40 -0.66
C ASP A 100 8.41 -9.42 -0.08
N LEU A 101 7.48 -9.93 0.76
CA LEU A 101 6.49 -9.11 1.45
C LEU A 101 7.15 -8.08 2.38
N ALA A 102 8.16 -8.48 3.17
CA ALA A 102 8.88 -7.57 4.06
C ALA A 102 9.56 -6.44 3.27
N ARG A 103 10.16 -6.77 2.12
CA ARG A 103 10.83 -5.78 1.25
C ARG A 103 9.83 -4.75 0.71
N ALA A 104 8.69 -5.21 0.18
CA ALA A 104 7.64 -4.33 -0.32
C ALA A 104 7.05 -3.44 0.79
N THR A 105 6.81 -4.01 1.98
CA THR A 105 6.34 -3.25 3.15
C THR A 105 7.35 -2.18 3.57
N LEU A 106 8.65 -2.49 3.59
CA LEU A 106 9.70 -1.53 3.93
C LEU A 106 9.77 -0.39 2.90
N THR A 107 9.65 -0.68 1.61
CA THR A 107 9.59 0.36 0.57
C THR A 107 8.42 1.31 0.84
N TRP A 108 7.23 0.79 1.05
CA TRP A 108 6.06 1.61 1.35
C TRP A 108 6.22 2.45 2.63
N ILE A 109 6.80 1.89 3.71
CA ILE A 109 7.11 2.63 4.93
C ILE A 109 8.08 3.79 4.62
N HIS A 110 9.11 3.57 3.82
CA HIS A 110 10.05 4.64 3.43
C HIS A 110 9.36 5.75 2.64
N ASP A 111 8.51 5.42 1.67
CA ASP A 111 7.77 6.40 0.88
C ASP A 111 6.87 7.28 1.76
N VAL A 112 6.16 6.67 2.71
CA VAL A 112 5.33 7.40 3.69
C VAL A 112 6.19 8.23 4.65
N ALA A 113 7.35 7.72 5.09
CA ALA A 113 8.27 8.46 5.94
C ALA A 113 8.85 9.69 5.21
N ASP A 114 9.16 9.59 3.93
CA ASP A 114 9.62 10.70 3.10
C ASP A 114 8.53 11.77 2.94
N LEU A 115 7.28 11.37 2.74
CA LEU A 115 6.13 12.29 2.72
C LEU A 115 5.98 13.02 4.06
N LEU A 116 6.07 12.29 5.19
CA LEU A 116 6.06 12.87 6.54
C LEU A 116 7.24 13.83 6.76
N GLY A 117 8.43 13.50 6.27
CA GLY A 117 9.61 14.35 6.33
C GLY A 117 9.43 15.67 5.60
N ARG A 118 8.69 15.71 4.48
CA ARG A 118 8.31 16.96 3.80
C ARG A 118 7.35 17.81 4.62
N VAL A 119 6.47 17.18 5.40
CA VAL A 119 5.54 17.87 6.31
C VAL A 119 6.26 18.37 7.57
N ARG A 120 7.23 17.61 8.08
CA ARG A 120 7.99 17.85 9.31
C ARG A 120 9.50 17.73 9.09
N PRO A 121 10.14 18.69 8.41
CA PRO A 121 11.56 18.59 8.02
C PRO A 121 12.54 18.53 9.20
N THR A 122 12.11 18.92 10.40
CA THR A 122 12.93 18.92 11.62
C THR A 122 12.76 17.64 12.44
N ALA A 123 11.81 16.79 12.11
CA ALA A 123 11.58 15.56 12.85
C ALA A 123 12.74 14.54 12.60
N PRO A 124 13.19 13.83 13.65
CA PRO A 124 14.26 12.85 13.50
C PRO A 124 13.79 11.66 12.63
N ALA A 125 14.68 11.14 11.77
CA ALA A 125 14.37 10.03 10.89
C ALA A 125 13.75 8.80 11.60
N PRO A 126 14.20 8.36 12.79
CA PRO A 126 13.54 7.26 13.49
C PRO A 126 12.09 7.56 13.90
N ALA A 127 11.75 8.81 14.21
CA ALA A 127 10.38 9.20 14.52
C ALA A 127 9.49 9.20 13.29
N LEU A 128 10.01 9.67 12.14
CA LEU A 128 9.34 9.61 10.84
C LEU A 128 9.02 8.15 10.46
N THR A 129 9.99 7.26 10.55
CA THR A 129 9.81 5.83 10.27
C THR A 129 8.75 5.21 11.19
N ALA A 130 8.82 5.45 12.50
CA ALA A 130 7.85 4.92 13.45
C ALA A 130 6.42 5.44 13.19
N SER A 131 6.25 6.70 12.77
CA SER A 131 4.96 7.25 12.35
C SER A 131 4.47 6.60 11.06
N ALA A 132 5.35 6.38 10.09
CA ALA A 132 5.02 5.69 8.85
C ALA A 132 4.59 4.23 9.09
N GLU A 133 5.28 3.50 9.97
CA GLU A 133 4.90 2.13 10.37
C GLU A 133 3.49 2.09 11.00
N ARG A 134 3.15 3.05 11.86
CA ARG A 134 1.81 3.13 12.45
C ARG A 134 0.73 3.43 11.41
N LEU A 135 0.99 4.38 10.51
CA LEU A 135 0.05 4.72 9.44
C LEU A 135 -0.16 3.54 8.49
N THR A 136 0.90 2.94 7.99
CA THR A 136 0.79 1.81 7.05
C THR A 136 0.09 0.61 7.69
N GLY A 137 0.42 0.26 8.94
CA GLY A 137 -0.28 -0.80 9.67
C GLY A 137 -1.76 -0.49 9.92
N LEU A 138 -2.12 0.77 10.18
CA LEU A 138 -3.52 1.20 10.27
C LEU A 138 -4.24 1.04 8.93
N LEU A 139 -3.63 1.49 7.83
CA LEU A 139 -4.22 1.37 6.50
C LEU A 139 -4.51 -0.09 6.13
N GLU A 140 -3.59 -1.00 6.41
CA GLU A 140 -3.79 -2.45 6.21
C GLU A 140 -5.02 -2.97 6.97
N GLY A 141 -5.17 -2.58 8.23
CA GLY A 141 -6.30 -2.96 9.05
C GLY A 141 -7.63 -2.35 8.57
N LEU A 142 -7.63 -1.07 8.19
CA LEU A 142 -8.80 -0.39 7.65
C LEU A 142 -9.22 -0.95 6.30
N SER A 143 -8.25 -1.25 5.41
CA SER A 143 -8.50 -1.87 4.10
C SER A 143 -9.22 -3.22 4.27
N THR A 144 -8.72 -4.07 5.17
CA THR A 144 -9.36 -5.35 5.46
C THR A 144 -10.80 -5.20 5.94
N ARG A 145 -11.06 -4.22 6.84
CA ARG A 145 -12.41 -3.95 7.35
C ARG A 145 -13.35 -3.40 6.29
N TRP A 146 -12.87 -2.49 5.44
CA TRP A 146 -13.63 -1.94 4.33
C TRP A 146 -13.98 -3.04 3.31
N LEU A 147 -13.01 -3.80 2.85
CA LEU A 147 -13.20 -4.86 1.85
C LEU A 147 -14.12 -5.97 2.34
N SER A 148 -14.10 -6.28 3.64
CA SER A 148 -15.01 -7.27 4.26
C SER A 148 -16.41 -6.70 4.57
N GLY A 149 -16.67 -5.42 4.30
CA GLY A 149 -17.96 -4.76 4.59
C GLY A 149 -18.16 -4.40 6.06
N ALA A 150 -17.16 -4.59 6.91
CA ALA A 150 -17.23 -4.23 8.33
C ALA A 150 -17.06 -2.72 8.60
N LEU A 151 -16.59 -1.96 7.60
CA LEU A 151 -16.36 -0.51 7.70
C LEU A 151 -16.77 0.19 6.41
N PRO A 152 -17.63 1.22 6.44
CA PRO A 152 -17.93 2.04 5.26
C PRO A 152 -16.68 2.80 4.78
N LEU A 153 -16.54 2.99 3.47
CA LEU A 153 -15.42 3.71 2.86
C LEU A 153 -15.26 5.13 3.43
N SER A 154 -16.36 5.86 3.59
CA SER A 154 -16.33 7.22 4.15
C SER A 154 -15.77 7.27 5.57
N HIS A 155 -16.03 6.22 6.37
CA HIS A 155 -15.50 6.11 7.72
C HIS A 155 -14.01 5.73 7.70
N ALA A 156 -13.57 4.84 6.78
CA ALA A 156 -12.14 4.57 6.58
C ALA A 156 -11.38 5.86 6.24
N HIS A 157 -11.90 6.66 5.32
CA HIS A 157 -11.31 7.97 4.97
C HIS A 157 -11.21 8.93 6.16
N ALA A 158 -12.24 8.99 7.01
CA ALA A 158 -12.22 9.85 8.21
C ALA A 158 -11.11 9.41 9.18
N LEU A 159 -11.01 8.10 9.44
CA LEU A 159 -9.98 7.54 10.31
C LEU A 159 -8.56 7.75 9.79
N VAL A 160 -8.33 7.64 8.47
CA VAL A 160 -7.02 7.93 7.86
C VAL A 160 -6.65 9.39 8.07
N ARG A 161 -7.55 10.34 7.80
CA ARG A 161 -7.28 11.77 7.99
C ARG A 161 -7.00 12.12 9.45
N GLU A 162 -7.74 11.52 10.38
CA GLU A 162 -7.52 11.69 11.81
C GLU A 162 -6.15 11.14 12.22
N ALA A 163 -5.79 9.95 11.79
CA ALA A 163 -4.51 9.35 12.08
C ALA A 163 -3.34 10.18 11.54
N VAL A 164 -3.43 10.68 10.31
CA VAL A 164 -2.43 11.60 9.73
C VAL A 164 -2.28 12.85 10.57
N ALA A 165 -3.39 13.45 11.02
CA ALA A 165 -3.34 14.64 11.88
C ALA A 165 -2.62 14.36 13.19
N LEU A 166 -2.94 13.24 13.85
CA LEU A 166 -2.32 12.82 15.12
C LEU A 166 -0.82 12.54 14.97
N GLU A 167 -0.40 11.85 13.89
CA GLU A 167 1.00 11.57 13.65
C GLU A 167 1.81 12.86 13.36
N ILE A 168 1.25 13.80 12.60
CA ILE A 168 1.87 15.10 12.33
C ILE A 168 2.00 15.91 13.63
N GLU A 169 1.03 15.86 14.52
CA GLU A 169 1.08 16.52 15.83
C GLU A 169 2.15 15.87 16.72
N HIS A 170 2.18 14.54 16.78
CA HIS A 170 3.18 13.77 17.52
C HIS A 170 4.62 14.11 17.09
N LEU A 171 4.86 14.29 15.81
CA LEU A 171 6.16 14.67 15.24
C LEU A 171 6.55 16.13 15.53
N SER A 172 5.71 16.91 16.22
CA SER A 172 5.97 18.31 16.54
C SER A 172 6.60 18.47 17.93
N HIS A 173 6.69 17.40 18.69
CA HIS A 173 7.21 17.33 20.06
C HIS A 173 8.47 16.48 20.14
#